data_acec887e3eda0fd6a0e84020c4ba9659
#
_entry.id   acec887e3eda0fd6a0e84020c4ba9659
#
_cell.length_a   1.000
_cell.length_b   1.000
_cell.length_c   1.000
_cell.angle_alpha   90.00
_cell.angle_beta   90.00
_cell.angle_gamma   90.00
#
_symmetry.space_group_name_H-M   'P 1'
#
loop_
_entity.id
_entity.type
_entity.pdbx_description
1 polymer ?
#
loop_
_entity_poly.entity_id
_entity_poly.type
_entity_poly.pdbx_seq_one_letter_code
_entity_poly.pdbx_strand_id
1 'polypeptide(L)'
;MEQLLHYVWKHKIFPLKELKTTAGQQLEIIDTGLHNQNAGPDFFNAKIKLDGVLWVGNVEIHTNSSDWNKHKHHMDAAYNNVILHVASHIDTEICQSNGEFIPQLQLDCPEHIKNNFEELSQTDNYPPCYRIIPSLSSFTIHSWMSALQMERFEQKNAQLAQRLKLCNNHWEDAFFVTLARNFGFGLNGDAFETWAQLIPLRAVDKHRDNLFQVEAIFFGQAGILSDKDGDEYYLKLKREYEYLAHKFDLRPMDVTRWRFLRLRPNNFPHIRIAQLACLYHRAYGLLSQLMEKNSLKEIRDILRGGTSEYWLNHYVFGGSCTSRPKTLSDSSIDLLIINTVVTFLYAYGIHQGKEELCLRATTFLEELKPENNYIIRMWSQCGLKVNHAGDSQALIQLKKEYCDKKKCLYCRIGYEYLKRKQ
;
A
#
# COMPACT_ATOMS: atom_id res chain seq x y z
N MET A 1 9.07 23.19 -12.90
CA MET A 1 10.30 23.15 -13.75
C MET A 1 11.42 22.42 -13.00
N GLU A 2 11.72 22.76 -11.77
CA GLU A 2 12.79 22.20 -10.93
C GLU A 2 12.73 20.66 -10.82
N GLN A 3 11.56 20.06 -10.57
CA GLN A 3 11.42 18.59 -10.56
C GLN A 3 11.83 17.90 -11.87
N LEU A 4 11.66 18.58 -13.02
CA LEU A 4 12.15 18.07 -14.30
C LEU A 4 13.67 18.17 -14.40
N LEU A 5 14.28 19.20 -13.82
CA LEU A 5 15.75 19.28 -13.75
C LEU A 5 16.33 18.20 -12.85
N HIS A 6 15.70 17.92 -11.68
CA HIS A 6 16.07 16.78 -10.84
C HIS A 6 16.00 15.47 -11.61
N TYR A 7 14.95 15.30 -12.43
CA TYR A 7 14.78 14.12 -13.27
C TYR A 7 15.89 14.03 -14.35
N VAL A 8 16.15 15.13 -15.05
CA VAL A 8 17.21 15.23 -16.09
C VAL A 8 18.58 14.95 -15.50
N TRP A 9 18.89 15.53 -14.33
CA TRP A 9 20.13 15.28 -13.60
C TRP A 9 20.26 13.83 -13.17
N LYS A 10 19.29 13.31 -12.44
CA LYS A 10 19.27 11.94 -11.92
C LYS A 10 19.51 10.89 -12.99
N HIS A 11 18.90 11.05 -14.15
CA HIS A 11 18.95 10.09 -15.26
C HIS A 11 20.02 10.42 -16.30
N LYS A 12 20.86 11.42 -16.04
CA LYS A 12 21.92 11.89 -16.95
C LYS A 12 21.40 12.14 -18.39
N ILE A 13 20.22 12.80 -18.50
CA ILE A 13 19.58 13.10 -19.80
C ILE A 13 20.13 14.43 -20.34
N PHE A 14 21.44 14.52 -20.49
CA PHE A 14 22.16 15.65 -21.03
C PHE A 14 23.45 15.15 -21.69
N PRO A 15 24.08 15.94 -22.58
CA PRO A 15 25.37 15.57 -23.17
C PRO A 15 26.44 15.37 -22.09
N LEU A 16 27.01 14.16 -22.02
CA LEU A 16 28.00 13.80 -20.99
C LEU A 16 29.42 14.24 -21.35
N LYS A 17 29.63 14.64 -22.60
CA LYS A 17 30.93 15.12 -23.11
C LYS A 17 30.94 16.62 -23.19
N GLU A 18 32.10 17.21 -22.89
CA GLU A 18 32.35 18.68 -23.02
C GLU A 18 31.52 19.55 -22.08
N LEU A 19 31.04 19.02 -20.94
CA LEU A 19 30.41 19.84 -19.92
C LEU A 19 31.42 20.80 -19.31
N LYS A 20 31.00 22.06 -19.12
CA LYS A 20 31.79 23.08 -18.46
C LYS A 20 30.95 23.82 -17.42
N THR A 21 31.59 24.24 -16.34
CA THR A 21 30.98 25.18 -15.40
C THR A 21 30.90 26.59 -16.06
N THR A 22 30.12 27.46 -15.45
CA THR A 22 30.05 28.89 -15.88
C THR A 22 31.40 29.59 -15.81
N ALA A 23 32.30 29.14 -14.95
CA ALA A 23 33.69 29.60 -14.85
C ALA A 23 34.62 28.97 -15.91
N GLY A 24 34.10 28.13 -16.83
CA GLY A 24 34.88 27.51 -17.92
C GLY A 24 35.64 26.25 -17.53
N GLN A 25 35.53 25.77 -16.29
CA GLN A 25 36.17 24.55 -15.81
C GLN A 25 35.58 23.32 -16.48
N GLN A 26 36.43 22.35 -16.87
CA GLN A 26 35.97 21.08 -17.43
C GLN A 26 35.25 20.24 -16.37
N LEU A 27 34.04 19.82 -16.68
CA LEU A 27 33.20 19.04 -15.74
C LEU A 27 32.92 17.65 -16.29
N GLU A 28 33.25 16.62 -15.49
CA GLU A 28 32.85 15.22 -15.73
C GLU A 28 31.95 14.74 -14.58
N ILE A 29 30.75 14.23 -14.89
CA ILE A 29 29.82 13.69 -13.88
C ILE A 29 29.98 12.19 -13.79
N ILE A 30 30.64 11.72 -12.73
CA ILE A 30 30.87 10.29 -12.45
C ILE A 30 29.59 9.68 -11.86
N ASP A 31 29.07 10.29 -10.79
CA ASP A 31 27.87 9.86 -10.08
C ASP A 31 27.02 11.10 -9.74
N THR A 32 25.73 11.04 -10.05
CA THR A 32 24.78 12.13 -9.76
C THR A 32 24.42 12.24 -8.28
N GLY A 33 24.75 11.24 -7.48
CA GLY A 33 24.41 11.17 -6.07
C GLY A 33 23.04 10.55 -5.78
N LEU A 34 22.74 10.45 -4.50
CA LEU A 34 21.47 9.92 -3.98
C LEU A 34 20.45 11.06 -3.88
N HIS A 35 19.35 10.95 -4.61
CA HIS A 35 18.28 11.94 -4.58
C HIS A 35 17.63 12.01 -3.20
N ASN A 36 17.65 13.20 -2.60
CA ASN A 36 17.03 13.53 -1.33
C ASN A 36 15.59 13.99 -1.54
N GLN A 37 14.68 13.56 -0.68
CA GLN A 37 13.27 14.01 -0.66
C GLN A 37 12.92 14.69 0.68
N ASN A 38 13.92 14.94 1.52
CA ASN A 38 13.79 15.58 2.82
C ASN A 38 14.53 16.93 2.83
N ALA A 39 14.65 17.55 3.99
CA ALA A 39 15.42 18.78 4.14
C ALA A 39 16.92 18.58 3.81
N GLY A 40 17.57 19.61 3.32
CA GLY A 40 18.99 19.61 2.89
C GLY A 40 19.14 19.49 1.38
N PRO A 41 20.38 19.42 0.87
CA PRO A 41 20.68 19.38 -0.56
C PRO A 41 19.95 18.29 -1.33
N ASP A 42 19.63 18.53 -2.60
CA ASP A 42 18.82 17.68 -3.46
C ASP A 42 19.43 16.31 -3.78
N PHE A 43 20.76 16.26 -3.87
CA PHE A 43 21.51 15.03 -4.13
C PHE A 43 22.71 14.92 -3.19
N PHE A 44 22.77 13.82 -2.46
CA PHE A 44 23.88 13.51 -1.54
C PHE A 44 24.97 12.67 -2.20
N ASN A 45 26.23 12.89 -1.80
CA ASN A 45 27.38 12.07 -2.19
C ASN A 45 27.57 11.94 -3.71
N ALA A 46 27.28 12.99 -4.45
CA ALA A 46 27.62 13.05 -5.87
C ALA A 46 29.14 13.04 -6.07
N LYS A 47 29.60 12.50 -7.21
CA LYS A 47 31.01 12.44 -7.60
C LYS A 47 31.19 13.13 -8.95
N ILE A 48 31.97 14.16 -8.96
CA ILE A 48 32.31 14.92 -10.18
C ILE A 48 33.82 15.09 -10.30
N LYS A 49 34.31 15.35 -11.49
CA LYS A 49 35.65 15.87 -11.69
C LYS A 49 35.59 17.30 -12.25
N LEU A 50 36.30 18.19 -11.62
CA LEU A 50 36.54 19.56 -12.11
C LEU A 50 38.00 19.68 -12.48
N ASP A 51 38.27 20.01 -13.76
CA ASP A 51 39.63 20.05 -14.32
C ASP A 51 40.48 18.82 -13.97
N GLY A 52 39.87 17.63 -13.97
CA GLY A 52 40.51 16.36 -13.66
C GLY A 52 40.62 16.01 -12.17
N VAL A 53 40.29 16.92 -11.26
CA VAL A 53 40.31 16.70 -9.81
C VAL A 53 38.97 16.12 -9.37
N LEU A 54 39.00 14.99 -8.60
CA LEU A 54 37.82 14.34 -8.08
C LEU A 54 37.27 15.12 -6.88
N TRP A 55 35.98 15.46 -6.95
CA TRP A 55 35.20 16.06 -5.88
C TRP A 55 34.07 15.11 -5.46
N VAL A 56 33.86 14.98 -4.17
CA VAL A 56 32.74 14.21 -3.59
C VAL A 56 31.98 15.12 -2.63
N GLY A 57 30.69 15.27 -2.85
CA GLY A 57 29.85 16.16 -2.03
C GLY A 57 28.40 16.17 -2.52
N ASN A 58 27.69 17.23 -2.24
CA ASN A 58 26.27 17.35 -2.55
C ASN A 58 26.05 18.23 -3.79
N VAL A 59 24.90 18.03 -4.42
CA VAL A 59 24.45 18.87 -5.54
C VAL A 59 23.12 19.48 -5.18
N GLU A 60 22.97 20.77 -5.47
CA GLU A 60 21.72 21.51 -5.34
C GLU A 60 21.24 21.95 -6.71
N ILE A 61 19.93 21.93 -6.94
CA ILE A 61 19.32 22.21 -8.25
C ILE A 61 18.19 23.22 -8.12
N HIS A 62 18.24 24.28 -8.90
CA HIS A 62 17.21 25.32 -8.95
C HIS A 62 16.78 25.65 -10.38
N THR A 63 15.67 26.36 -10.54
CA THR A 63 15.29 26.93 -11.82
C THR A 63 16.21 28.13 -12.16
N ASN A 64 16.43 29.04 -11.20
CA ASN A 64 17.34 30.17 -11.33
C ASN A 64 18.43 30.08 -10.25
N SER A 65 19.65 30.50 -10.55
CA SER A 65 20.72 30.46 -9.55
C SER A 65 20.46 31.40 -8.36
N SER A 66 19.72 32.49 -8.55
CA SER A 66 19.31 33.40 -7.48
C SER A 66 18.39 32.78 -6.44
N ASP A 67 17.74 31.62 -6.73
CA ASP A 67 16.89 30.89 -5.79
C ASP A 67 17.69 30.33 -4.61
N TRP A 68 19.01 30.08 -4.79
CA TRP A 68 19.96 29.79 -3.71
C TRP A 68 19.87 30.80 -2.55
N ASN A 69 19.92 32.10 -2.91
CA ASN A 69 19.85 33.19 -1.94
C ASN A 69 18.43 33.38 -1.38
N LYS A 70 17.40 33.23 -2.22
CA LYS A 70 15.98 33.32 -1.79
C LYS A 70 15.63 32.26 -0.77
N HIS A 71 16.14 31.04 -0.94
CA HIS A 71 15.98 29.93 0.01
C HIS A 71 16.93 30.01 1.21
N LYS A 72 17.84 31.02 1.24
CA LYS A 72 18.80 31.25 2.33
C LYS A 72 19.85 30.14 2.51
N HIS A 73 20.16 29.38 1.45
CA HIS A 73 21.16 28.30 1.52
C HIS A 73 22.56 28.84 1.84
N HIS A 74 22.89 30.06 1.43
CA HIS A 74 24.12 30.73 1.81
C HIS A 74 24.28 30.98 3.32
N MET A 75 23.24 30.80 4.12
CA MET A 75 23.25 30.96 5.58
C MET A 75 23.14 29.64 6.33
N ASP A 76 22.92 28.53 5.61
CA ASP A 76 22.68 27.22 6.22
C ASP A 76 23.91 26.31 6.07
N ALA A 77 24.49 25.92 7.20
CA ALA A 77 25.66 25.04 7.25
C ALA A 77 25.41 23.65 6.61
N ALA A 78 24.16 23.20 6.49
CA ALA A 78 23.81 21.95 5.81
C ALA A 78 24.21 21.97 4.33
N TYR A 79 24.35 23.15 3.70
CA TYR A 79 24.71 23.33 2.30
C TYR A 79 26.22 23.58 2.07
N ASN A 80 27.06 23.62 3.11
CA ASN A 80 28.50 23.83 2.98
C ASN A 80 29.25 22.69 2.28
N ASN A 81 28.59 21.53 2.10
CA ASN A 81 29.15 20.41 1.33
C ASN A 81 28.62 20.33 -0.12
N VAL A 82 27.98 21.40 -0.61
CA VAL A 82 27.55 21.49 -1.99
C VAL A 82 28.75 21.80 -2.88
N ILE A 83 29.07 20.84 -3.75
CA ILE A 83 30.25 20.92 -4.66
C ILE A 83 29.88 21.39 -6.07
N LEU A 84 28.59 21.37 -6.40
CA LEU A 84 28.06 21.84 -7.68
C LEU A 84 26.65 22.34 -7.51
N HIS A 85 26.36 23.50 -8.05
CA HIS A 85 25.01 24.02 -8.20
C HIS A 85 24.55 23.89 -9.65
N VAL A 86 23.39 23.35 -9.90
CA VAL A 86 22.81 23.14 -11.23
C VAL A 86 21.59 24.04 -11.38
N ALA A 87 21.50 24.85 -12.44
CA ALA A 87 20.29 25.62 -12.68
C ALA A 87 19.98 25.72 -14.19
N SER A 88 18.69 25.91 -14.53
CA SER A 88 18.29 26.20 -15.91
C SER A 88 18.81 27.57 -16.35
N HIS A 89 18.80 28.53 -15.46
CA HIS A 89 19.22 29.90 -15.73
C HIS A 89 20.17 30.37 -14.64
N ILE A 90 21.38 30.76 -15.07
CA ILE A 90 22.40 31.31 -14.17
C ILE A 90 22.32 32.84 -14.26
N ASP A 91 21.67 33.43 -13.28
CA ASP A 91 21.44 34.87 -13.18
C ASP A 91 22.31 35.55 -12.09
N THR A 92 22.96 34.75 -11.23
CA THR A 92 23.90 35.27 -10.23
C THR A 92 24.95 34.22 -9.83
N GLU A 93 26.11 34.68 -9.39
CA GLU A 93 27.07 33.81 -8.69
C GLU A 93 26.62 33.54 -7.27
N ILE A 94 26.91 32.34 -6.78
CA ILE A 94 26.52 31.92 -5.44
C ILE A 94 27.71 31.45 -4.60
N CYS A 95 27.60 31.65 -3.30
CA CYS A 95 28.62 31.28 -2.31
C CYS A 95 28.04 30.42 -1.20
N GLN A 96 28.89 29.63 -0.57
CA GLN A 96 28.66 28.98 0.68
C GLN A 96 28.66 29.99 1.85
N SER A 97 28.28 29.52 3.06
CA SER A 97 28.27 30.37 4.25
C SER A 97 29.67 30.89 4.66
N ASN A 98 30.73 30.22 4.24
CA ASN A 98 32.11 30.61 4.43
C ASN A 98 32.65 31.63 3.36
N GLY A 99 31.81 31.99 2.37
CA GLY A 99 32.15 32.89 1.30
C GLY A 99 32.84 32.25 0.08
N GLU A 100 33.04 30.93 0.07
CA GLU A 100 33.59 30.22 -1.09
C GLU A 100 32.55 30.11 -2.22
N PHE A 101 33.00 30.41 -3.45
CA PHE A 101 32.12 30.28 -4.63
C PHE A 101 31.85 28.80 -4.94
N ILE A 102 30.60 28.52 -5.28
CA ILE A 102 30.18 27.18 -5.70
C ILE A 102 30.24 27.10 -7.23
N PRO A 103 30.91 26.07 -7.79
CA PRO A 103 30.88 25.85 -9.24
C PRO A 103 29.43 25.68 -9.72
N GLN A 104 29.07 26.33 -10.85
CA GLN A 104 27.71 26.32 -11.38
C GLN A 104 27.67 25.66 -12.76
N LEU A 105 26.66 24.83 -12.99
CA LEU A 105 26.35 24.21 -14.28
C LEU A 105 25.00 24.71 -14.77
N GLN A 106 24.97 25.30 -15.94
CA GLN A 106 23.70 25.56 -16.63
C GLN A 106 23.22 24.28 -17.31
N LEU A 107 22.00 23.84 -16.98
CA LEU A 107 21.42 22.62 -17.49
C LEU A 107 19.95 22.82 -17.85
N ASP A 108 19.62 22.67 -19.13
CA ASP A 108 18.25 22.76 -19.60
C ASP A 108 17.60 21.38 -19.68
N CYS A 109 16.30 21.34 -19.36
CA CYS A 109 15.50 20.18 -19.64
C CYS A 109 15.25 20.09 -21.15
N PRO A 110 15.57 18.95 -21.82
CA PRO A 110 15.26 18.78 -23.23
C PRO A 110 13.78 18.98 -23.55
N GLU A 111 13.49 19.66 -24.66
CA GLU A 111 12.13 20.03 -25.04
C GLU A 111 11.17 18.84 -25.14
N HIS A 112 11.66 17.72 -25.71
CA HIS A 112 10.83 16.50 -25.78
C HIS A 112 10.45 15.95 -24.40
N ILE A 113 11.29 16.11 -23.37
CA ILE A 113 10.97 15.71 -21.99
C ILE A 113 9.89 16.61 -21.39
N LYS A 114 9.99 17.93 -21.63
CA LYS A 114 8.97 18.90 -21.18
C LYS A 114 7.62 18.58 -21.80
N ASN A 115 7.57 18.42 -23.13
CA ASN A 115 6.35 18.13 -23.87
C ASN A 115 5.72 16.79 -23.45
N ASN A 116 6.54 15.74 -23.33
CA ASN A 116 6.06 14.43 -22.86
C ASN A 116 5.53 14.48 -21.41
N PHE A 117 6.14 15.27 -20.55
CA PHE A 117 5.68 15.44 -19.16
C PHE A 117 4.37 16.22 -19.08
N GLU A 118 4.24 17.28 -19.88
CA GLU A 118 2.98 18.03 -19.99
C GLU A 118 1.85 17.14 -20.51
N GLU A 119 2.12 16.31 -21.53
CA GLU A 119 1.14 15.34 -22.03
C GLU A 119 0.71 14.36 -20.95
N LEU A 120 1.64 13.79 -20.16
CA LEU A 120 1.32 12.91 -19.03
C LEU A 120 0.50 13.62 -17.94
N SER A 121 0.70 14.91 -17.75
CA SER A 121 0.04 15.69 -16.70
C SER A 121 -1.37 16.14 -17.07
N GLN A 122 -1.63 16.37 -18.36
CA GLN A 122 -2.89 16.92 -18.89
C GLN A 122 -3.84 15.86 -19.44
N THR A 123 -3.37 14.62 -19.62
CA THR A 123 -4.18 13.57 -20.24
C THR A 123 -5.25 13.09 -19.26
N ASP A 124 -6.52 13.20 -19.64
CA ASP A 124 -7.67 12.65 -18.90
C ASP A 124 -7.80 11.12 -19.06
N ASN A 125 -7.12 10.54 -20.03
CA ASN A 125 -7.06 9.10 -20.23
C ASN A 125 -6.25 8.45 -19.13
N TYR A 126 -6.84 7.49 -18.46
CA TYR A 126 -6.16 6.80 -17.40
C TYR A 126 -5.87 5.34 -17.78
N PRO A 127 -4.61 4.87 -17.55
CA PRO A 127 -3.39 5.59 -17.13
C PRO A 127 -2.84 6.48 -18.26
N PRO A 128 -2.26 7.65 -17.96
CA PRO A 128 -1.82 8.59 -19.00
C PRO A 128 -0.78 7.99 -19.97
N CYS A 129 0.05 7.06 -19.47
CA CYS A 129 1.09 6.37 -20.25
C CYS A 129 0.60 5.14 -21.04
N TYR A 130 -0.71 4.90 -21.16
CA TYR A 130 -1.27 3.67 -21.76
C TYR A 130 -0.74 3.37 -23.17
N ARG A 131 -0.48 4.40 -23.98
CA ARG A 131 -0.05 4.25 -25.38
C ARG A 131 1.30 3.53 -25.54
N ILE A 132 2.20 3.64 -24.56
CA ILE A 132 3.52 3.00 -24.68
C ILE A 132 3.58 1.58 -24.14
N ILE A 133 2.62 1.19 -23.31
CA ILE A 133 2.65 -0.10 -22.64
C ILE A 133 2.86 -1.27 -23.61
N PRO A 134 2.16 -1.34 -24.76
CA PRO A 134 2.37 -2.44 -25.72
C PRO A 134 3.77 -2.49 -26.35
N SER A 135 4.51 -1.37 -26.32
CA SER A 135 5.89 -1.28 -26.90
C SER A 135 6.98 -1.50 -25.86
N LEU A 136 6.64 -1.66 -24.59
CA LEU A 136 7.64 -1.91 -23.55
C LEU A 136 8.22 -3.31 -23.63
N SER A 137 9.52 -3.44 -23.32
CA SER A 137 10.13 -4.75 -23.23
C SER A 137 9.55 -5.57 -22.08
N SER A 138 9.43 -6.88 -22.27
CA SER A 138 9.01 -7.79 -21.19
C SER A 138 9.91 -7.69 -19.96
N PHE A 139 11.20 -7.44 -20.14
CA PHE A 139 12.15 -7.22 -19.05
C PHE A 139 11.82 -5.96 -18.24
N THR A 140 11.53 -4.83 -18.91
CA THR A 140 11.15 -3.58 -18.22
C THR A 140 9.89 -3.77 -17.38
N ILE A 141 8.86 -4.42 -17.98
CA ILE A 141 7.60 -4.69 -17.29
C ILE A 141 7.85 -5.61 -16.08
N HIS A 142 8.49 -6.76 -16.28
CA HIS A 142 8.73 -7.73 -15.21
C HIS A 142 9.56 -7.13 -14.06
N SER A 143 10.67 -6.47 -14.38
CA SER A 143 11.52 -5.81 -13.38
C SER A 143 10.76 -4.74 -12.58
N TRP A 144 9.85 -4.00 -13.22
CA TRP A 144 9.05 -3.00 -12.50
C TRP A 144 7.97 -3.64 -11.64
N MET A 145 7.29 -4.68 -12.15
CA MET A 145 6.28 -5.42 -11.40
C MET A 145 6.87 -6.07 -10.14
N SER A 146 8.06 -6.66 -10.22
CA SER A 146 8.76 -7.24 -9.06
C SER A 146 9.08 -6.16 -8.00
N ALA A 147 9.60 -5.00 -8.42
CA ALA A 147 9.87 -3.91 -7.50
C ALA A 147 8.59 -3.39 -6.81
N LEU A 148 7.51 -3.20 -7.57
CA LEU A 148 6.22 -2.76 -7.04
C LEU A 148 5.60 -3.78 -6.07
N GLN A 149 5.80 -5.08 -6.31
CA GLN A 149 5.36 -6.13 -5.40
C GLN A 149 6.08 -6.04 -4.06
N MET A 150 7.39 -5.81 -4.07
CA MET A 150 8.17 -5.61 -2.84
C MET A 150 7.72 -4.34 -2.10
N GLU A 151 7.58 -3.21 -2.78
CA GLU A 151 7.04 -1.98 -2.18
C GLU A 151 5.66 -2.20 -1.55
N ARG A 152 4.83 -3.04 -2.19
CA ARG A 152 3.51 -3.40 -1.65
C ARG A 152 3.60 -4.21 -0.36
N PHE A 153 4.54 -5.14 -0.28
CA PHE A 153 4.82 -5.87 0.96
C PHE A 153 5.30 -4.94 2.07
N GLU A 154 6.25 -4.05 1.78
CA GLU A 154 6.76 -3.07 2.74
C GLU A 154 5.66 -2.15 3.27
N GLN A 155 4.80 -1.65 2.37
CA GLN A 155 3.66 -0.81 2.76
C GLN A 155 2.67 -1.56 3.67
N LYS A 156 2.31 -2.81 3.33
CA LYS A 156 1.43 -3.63 4.15
C LYS A 156 2.08 -3.98 5.49
N ASN A 157 3.38 -4.25 5.51
CA ASN A 157 4.13 -4.52 6.72
C ASN A 157 4.14 -3.30 7.66
N ALA A 158 4.35 -2.09 7.13
CA ALA A 158 4.28 -0.86 7.90
C ALA A 158 2.89 -0.63 8.53
N GLN A 159 1.82 -0.90 7.77
CA GLN A 159 0.44 -0.83 8.28
C GLN A 159 0.19 -1.88 9.39
N LEU A 160 0.70 -3.09 9.21
CA LEU A 160 0.59 -4.14 10.23
C LEU A 160 1.37 -3.79 11.50
N ALA A 161 2.56 -3.21 11.36
CA ALA A 161 3.36 -2.76 12.51
C ALA A 161 2.61 -1.71 13.35
N GLN A 162 1.85 -0.82 12.71
CA GLN A 162 0.97 0.12 13.44
C GLN A 162 -0.15 -0.61 14.19
N ARG A 163 -0.81 -1.61 13.57
CA ARG A 163 -1.84 -2.42 14.24
C ARG A 163 -1.27 -3.22 15.40
N LEU A 164 -0.09 -3.80 15.24
CA LEU A 164 0.60 -4.52 16.32
C LEU A 164 0.83 -3.63 17.54
N LYS A 165 1.25 -2.38 17.34
CA LYS A 165 1.40 -1.41 18.44
C LYS A 165 0.07 -1.15 19.14
N LEU A 166 -1.04 -0.97 18.40
CA LEU A 166 -2.37 -0.77 18.97
C LEU A 166 -2.88 -2.02 19.71
N CYS A 167 -2.44 -3.20 19.31
CA CYS A 167 -2.76 -4.48 19.96
C CYS A 167 -1.70 -4.89 21.01
N ASN A 168 -0.91 -3.97 21.57
CA ASN A 168 0.15 -4.26 22.55
C ASN A 168 1.13 -5.36 22.10
N ASN A 169 1.44 -5.42 20.81
CA ASN A 169 2.28 -6.43 20.16
C ASN A 169 1.73 -7.87 20.21
N HIS A 170 0.43 -8.06 20.45
CA HIS A 170 -0.23 -9.35 20.36
C HIS A 170 -0.58 -9.68 18.91
N TRP A 171 0.11 -10.66 18.34
CA TRP A 171 -0.04 -11.06 16.93
C TRP A 171 -1.42 -11.63 16.60
N GLU A 172 -2.03 -12.41 17.48
CA GLU A 172 -3.39 -12.95 17.29
C GLU A 172 -4.44 -11.84 17.26
N ASP A 173 -4.34 -10.83 18.15
CA ASP A 173 -5.25 -9.68 18.16
C ASP A 173 -5.08 -8.84 16.88
N ALA A 174 -3.85 -8.56 16.47
CA ALA A 174 -3.57 -7.84 15.23
C ALA A 174 -4.06 -8.62 13.98
N PHE A 175 -3.96 -9.95 14.03
CA PHE A 175 -4.48 -10.82 12.98
C PHE A 175 -6.01 -10.74 12.92
N PHE A 176 -6.70 -10.86 14.06
CA PHE A 176 -8.15 -10.72 14.13
C PHE A 176 -8.64 -9.38 13.53
N VAL A 177 -8.02 -8.28 13.96
CA VAL A 177 -8.37 -6.94 13.47
C VAL A 177 -8.15 -6.83 11.95
N THR A 178 -7.03 -7.37 11.45
CA THR A 178 -6.71 -7.33 10.01
C THR A 178 -7.64 -8.24 9.20
N LEU A 179 -7.93 -9.44 9.69
CA LEU A 179 -8.85 -10.37 9.06
C LEU A 179 -10.26 -9.77 9.00
N ALA A 180 -10.74 -9.22 10.09
CA ALA A 180 -12.03 -8.56 10.18
C ALA A 180 -12.13 -7.39 9.19
N ARG A 181 -11.12 -6.51 9.13
CA ARG A 181 -11.05 -5.44 8.13
C ARG A 181 -11.24 -5.97 6.71
N ASN A 182 -10.57 -7.06 6.39
CA ASN A 182 -10.61 -7.66 5.05
C ASN A 182 -11.95 -8.39 4.79
N PHE A 183 -12.66 -8.87 5.83
CA PHE A 183 -14.04 -9.35 5.71
C PHE A 183 -15.04 -8.26 5.33
N GLY A 184 -14.71 -7.00 5.54
CA GLY A 184 -15.49 -5.86 5.06
C GLY A 184 -15.46 -5.66 3.53
N PHE A 185 -14.60 -6.36 2.81
CA PHE A 185 -14.44 -6.37 1.35
C PHE A 185 -14.54 -4.96 0.71
N GLY A 186 -13.86 -4.00 1.30
CA GLY A 186 -13.76 -2.62 0.84
C GLY A 186 -14.76 -1.68 1.55
N LEU A 187 -16.06 -1.78 1.27
CA LEU A 187 -17.05 -0.79 1.74
C LEU A 187 -17.16 -0.70 3.26
N ASN A 188 -17.12 -1.84 3.95
CA ASN A 188 -17.22 -1.92 5.41
C ASN A 188 -15.86 -2.22 6.09
N GLY A 189 -14.74 -2.12 5.38
CA GLY A 189 -13.43 -2.44 5.95
C GLY A 189 -13.12 -1.65 7.22
N ASP A 190 -13.31 -0.33 7.20
CA ASP A 190 -13.05 0.53 8.36
C ASP A 190 -14.02 0.28 9.53
N ALA A 191 -15.29 -0.04 9.23
CA ALA A 191 -16.28 -0.41 10.24
C ALA A 191 -15.89 -1.74 10.92
N PHE A 192 -15.50 -2.75 10.15
CA PHE A 192 -15.01 -4.02 10.67
C PHE A 192 -13.71 -3.88 11.49
N GLU A 193 -12.79 -3.01 11.07
CA GLU A 193 -11.56 -2.74 11.82
C GLU A 193 -11.88 -2.12 13.18
N THR A 194 -12.73 -1.08 13.22
CA THR A 194 -13.17 -0.43 14.46
C THR A 194 -13.89 -1.43 15.38
N TRP A 195 -14.81 -2.21 14.82
CA TRP A 195 -15.55 -3.24 15.54
C TRP A 195 -14.61 -4.29 16.15
N ALA A 196 -13.66 -4.81 15.39
CA ALA A 196 -12.73 -5.83 15.86
C ALA A 196 -11.81 -5.32 17.00
N GLN A 197 -11.41 -4.04 16.95
CA GLN A 197 -10.62 -3.41 18.02
C GLN A 197 -11.36 -3.32 19.36
N LEU A 198 -12.69 -3.35 19.35
CA LEU A 198 -13.52 -3.34 20.55
C LEU A 198 -13.77 -4.74 21.15
N ILE A 199 -13.33 -5.80 20.48
CA ILE A 199 -13.55 -7.19 20.92
C ILE A 199 -12.28 -7.72 21.58
N PRO A 200 -12.28 -7.93 22.89
CA PRO A 200 -11.18 -8.63 23.55
C PRO A 200 -11.25 -10.12 23.20
N LEU A 201 -10.29 -10.65 22.42
CA LEU A 201 -10.28 -12.06 22.01
C LEU A 201 -10.32 -13.02 23.20
N ARG A 202 -9.75 -12.64 24.34
CA ARG A 202 -9.87 -13.42 25.60
C ARG A 202 -11.31 -13.69 26.03
N ALA A 203 -12.27 -12.79 25.72
CA ALA A 203 -13.67 -13.02 26.03
C ALA A 203 -14.29 -14.03 25.05
N VAL A 204 -13.90 -13.96 23.77
CA VAL A 204 -14.29 -14.94 22.74
C VAL A 204 -13.72 -16.33 23.09
N ASP A 205 -12.44 -16.41 23.45
CA ASP A 205 -11.75 -17.66 23.78
C ASP A 205 -12.40 -18.40 24.97
N LYS A 206 -12.86 -17.67 25.98
CA LYS A 206 -13.55 -18.26 27.14
C LYS A 206 -14.94 -18.83 26.81
N HIS A 207 -15.53 -18.44 25.70
CA HIS A 207 -16.87 -18.83 25.28
C HIS A 207 -16.86 -19.52 23.90
N ARG A 208 -15.68 -19.89 23.41
CA ARG A 208 -15.49 -20.43 22.07
C ARG A 208 -16.24 -21.72 21.80
N ASP A 209 -16.44 -22.59 22.81
CA ASP A 209 -17.18 -23.85 22.75
C ASP A 209 -18.67 -23.63 22.46
N ASN A 210 -19.18 -22.43 22.66
CA ASN A 210 -20.59 -22.10 22.44
C ASN A 210 -20.72 -21.03 21.33
N LEU A 211 -21.06 -21.45 20.10
CA LEU A 211 -21.24 -20.56 18.95
C LEU A 211 -22.23 -19.42 19.21
N PHE A 212 -23.31 -19.71 19.95
CA PHE A 212 -24.34 -18.72 20.28
C PHE A 212 -23.75 -17.58 21.14
N GLN A 213 -22.87 -17.91 22.10
CA GLN A 213 -22.17 -16.89 22.90
C GLN A 213 -21.14 -16.08 22.09
N VAL A 214 -20.44 -16.74 21.16
CA VAL A 214 -19.54 -16.02 20.23
C VAL A 214 -20.33 -15.07 19.34
N GLU A 215 -21.47 -15.51 18.79
CA GLU A 215 -22.35 -14.63 18.01
C GLU A 215 -22.92 -13.49 18.88
N ALA A 216 -23.29 -13.75 20.14
CA ALA A 216 -23.75 -12.70 21.05
C ALA A 216 -22.69 -11.61 21.26
N ILE A 217 -21.44 -11.99 21.51
CA ILE A 217 -20.31 -11.02 21.61
C ILE A 217 -20.15 -10.26 20.30
N PHE A 218 -20.13 -10.94 19.16
CA PHE A 218 -19.83 -10.32 17.88
C PHE A 218 -20.94 -9.37 17.42
N PHE A 219 -22.20 -9.79 17.46
CA PHE A 219 -23.33 -8.94 17.08
C PHE A 219 -23.58 -7.81 18.08
N GLY A 220 -23.39 -8.09 19.37
CA GLY A 220 -23.53 -7.10 20.40
C GLY A 220 -22.48 -5.98 20.27
N GLN A 221 -21.21 -6.35 20.12
CA GLN A 221 -20.13 -5.38 19.89
C GLN A 221 -20.28 -4.61 18.57
N ALA A 222 -20.98 -5.19 17.59
CA ALA A 222 -21.32 -4.49 16.34
C ALA A 222 -22.42 -3.43 16.52
N GLY A 223 -23.03 -3.32 17.71
CA GLY A 223 -24.15 -2.41 17.99
C GLY A 223 -25.47 -2.80 17.34
N ILE A 224 -25.53 -4.00 16.72
CA ILE A 224 -26.70 -4.46 15.96
C ILE A 224 -27.82 -4.93 16.89
N LEU A 225 -27.52 -5.24 18.15
CA LEU A 225 -28.49 -5.72 19.16
C LEU A 225 -29.07 -4.58 20.02
N SER A 226 -29.16 -3.37 19.47
CA SER A 226 -29.62 -2.16 20.20
C SER A 226 -31.14 -2.03 20.28
N ASP A 227 -31.89 -2.57 19.31
CA ASP A 227 -33.33 -2.41 19.24
C ASP A 227 -34.07 -3.14 20.38
N LYS A 228 -35.25 -2.61 20.76
CA LYS A 228 -36.08 -3.20 21.82
C LYS A 228 -36.85 -4.42 21.34
N ASP A 229 -37.23 -4.44 20.07
CA ASP A 229 -38.06 -5.45 19.45
C ASP A 229 -37.27 -6.23 18.40
N GLY A 230 -37.57 -7.51 18.28
CA GLY A 230 -36.94 -8.42 17.32
C GLY A 230 -37.54 -9.79 17.37
N ASP A 231 -37.12 -10.69 16.50
CA ASP A 231 -37.51 -12.06 16.55
C ASP A 231 -36.96 -12.83 17.80
N GLU A 232 -37.39 -14.05 18.01
CA GLU A 232 -37.01 -14.83 19.19
C GLU A 232 -35.46 -15.00 19.26
N TYR A 233 -34.81 -15.23 18.13
CA TYR A 233 -33.36 -15.41 18.08
C TYR A 233 -32.63 -14.12 18.47
N TYR A 234 -33.05 -12.99 17.91
CA TYR A 234 -32.51 -11.66 18.25
C TYR A 234 -32.63 -11.38 19.75
N LEU A 235 -33.82 -11.58 20.34
CA LEU A 235 -34.06 -11.30 21.75
C LEU A 235 -33.23 -12.19 22.66
N LYS A 236 -33.04 -13.49 22.30
CA LYS A 236 -32.16 -14.40 23.04
C LYS A 236 -30.70 -13.94 22.96
N LEU A 237 -30.25 -13.60 21.76
CA LEU A 237 -28.88 -13.18 21.54
C LEU A 237 -28.56 -11.86 22.26
N LYS A 238 -29.53 -10.94 22.31
CA LYS A 238 -29.40 -9.68 23.04
C LYS A 238 -29.24 -9.91 24.55
N ARG A 239 -30.09 -10.76 25.15
CA ARG A 239 -29.99 -11.10 26.59
C ARG A 239 -28.65 -11.74 26.92
N GLU A 240 -28.16 -12.64 26.08
CA GLU A 240 -26.87 -13.26 26.26
C GLU A 240 -25.73 -12.25 26.17
N TYR A 241 -25.83 -11.33 25.20
CA TYR A 241 -24.85 -10.24 25.07
C TYR A 241 -24.86 -9.31 26.28
N GLU A 242 -26.01 -8.92 26.79
CA GLU A 242 -26.13 -8.06 27.99
C GLU A 242 -25.42 -8.69 29.21
N TYR A 243 -25.57 -10.00 29.39
CA TYR A 243 -24.83 -10.74 30.42
C TYR A 243 -23.34 -10.74 30.19
N LEU A 244 -22.89 -11.05 28.95
CA LEU A 244 -21.48 -11.08 28.58
C LEU A 244 -20.85 -9.69 28.59
N ALA A 245 -21.58 -8.67 28.20
CA ALA A 245 -21.13 -7.28 28.23
C ALA A 245 -20.85 -6.82 29.66
N HIS A 246 -21.73 -7.15 30.60
CA HIS A 246 -21.49 -6.88 32.02
C HIS A 246 -20.27 -7.64 32.55
N LYS A 247 -20.13 -8.94 32.17
CA LYS A 247 -19.04 -9.81 32.63
C LYS A 247 -17.66 -9.35 32.18
N PHE A 248 -17.55 -8.74 30.99
CA PHE A 248 -16.28 -8.39 30.35
C PHE A 248 -16.10 -6.87 30.15
N ASP A 249 -17.01 -6.04 30.68
CA ASP A 249 -17.05 -4.57 30.47
C ASP A 249 -17.00 -4.20 28.98
N LEU A 250 -17.88 -4.85 28.18
CA LEU A 250 -17.92 -4.63 26.73
C LEU A 250 -18.78 -3.40 26.42
N ARG A 251 -18.33 -2.61 25.44
CA ARG A 251 -19.06 -1.44 24.94
C ARG A 251 -19.24 -1.55 23.43
N PRO A 252 -20.48 -1.52 22.92
CA PRO A 252 -20.74 -1.70 21.50
C PRO A 252 -20.27 -0.52 20.66
N MET A 253 -19.95 -0.81 19.41
CA MET A 253 -19.74 0.20 18.38
C MET A 253 -21.07 0.87 17.99
N ASP A 254 -21.00 2.11 17.53
CA ASP A 254 -22.12 2.79 16.92
C ASP A 254 -22.57 2.07 15.64
N VAL A 255 -23.83 1.61 15.62
CA VAL A 255 -24.44 0.84 14.52
C VAL A 255 -24.48 1.63 13.20
N THR A 256 -24.48 2.94 13.24
CA THR A 256 -24.53 3.82 12.05
C THR A 256 -23.28 3.72 11.18
N ARG A 257 -22.19 3.13 11.68
CA ARG A 257 -20.97 2.89 10.91
C ARG A 257 -21.13 1.82 9.84
N TRP A 258 -22.13 0.93 9.96
CA TRP A 258 -22.37 -0.12 8.96
C TRP A 258 -23.05 0.43 7.72
N ARG A 259 -22.53 0.05 6.56
CA ARG A 259 -23.07 0.42 5.24
C ARG A 259 -23.71 -0.77 4.57
N PHE A 260 -24.95 -0.61 4.10
CA PHE A 260 -25.74 -1.65 3.43
C PHE A 260 -26.02 -1.30 1.96
N LEU A 261 -26.05 -0.01 1.64
CA LEU A 261 -26.40 0.46 0.30
C LEU A 261 -25.41 -0.07 -0.73
N ARG A 262 -25.92 -0.58 -1.85
CA ARG A 262 -25.16 -1.19 -2.97
C ARG A 262 -24.44 -2.49 -2.62
N LEU A 263 -24.74 -3.14 -1.50
CA LEU A 263 -24.26 -4.47 -1.20
C LEU A 263 -25.27 -5.54 -1.62
N ARG A 264 -24.77 -6.66 -2.15
CA ARG A 264 -25.57 -7.89 -2.27
C ARG A 264 -25.80 -8.49 -0.89
N PRO A 265 -26.96 -9.12 -0.60
CA PRO A 265 -27.28 -9.63 0.75
C PRO A 265 -26.22 -10.54 1.36
N ASN A 266 -25.56 -11.39 0.56
CA ASN A 266 -24.44 -12.24 1.04
C ASN A 266 -23.24 -11.45 1.58
N ASN A 267 -23.16 -10.15 1.27
CA ASN A 267 -22.09 -9.26 1.72
C ASN A 267 -22.55 -8.31 2.84
N PHE A 268 -23.76 -8.49 3.36
CA PHE A 268 -24.23 -7.67 4.49
C PHE A 268 -23.36 -7.92 5.72
N PRO A 269 -23.14 -6.90 6.54
CA PRO A 269 -22.39 -7.02 7.79
C PRO A 269 -22.84 -8.19 8.65
N HIS A 270 -24.16 -8.43 8.76
CA HIS A 270 -24.73 -9.55 9.50
C HIS A 270 -24.14 -10.90 9.07
N ILE A 271 -24.15 -11.18 7.78
CA ILE A 271 -23.62 -12.44 7.23
C ILE A 271 -22.11 -12.53 7.45
N ARG A 272 -21.38 -11.46 7.28
CA ARG A 272 -19.92 -11.43 7.48
C ARG A 272 -19.53 -11.60 8.95
N ILE A 273 -20.29 -11.02 9.88
CA ILE A 273 -20.13 -11.21 11.33
C ILE A 273 -20.43 -12.65 11.70
N ALA A 274 -21.54 -13.23 11.20
CA ALA A 274 -21.88 -14.64 11.46
C ALA A 274 -20.81 -15.61 10.93
N GLN A 275 -20.25 -15.35 9.75
CA GLN A 275 -19.15 -16.14 9.18
C GLN A 275 -17.88 -16.06 10.05
N LEU A 276 -17.54 -14.87 10.54
CA LEU A 276 -16.41 -14.68 11.46
C LEU A 276 -16.67 -15.38 12.81
N ALA A 277 -17.89 -15.33 13.35
CA ALA A 277 -18.25 -16.02 14.57
C ALA A 277 -18.06 -17.53 14.43
N CYS A 278 -18.56 -18.13 13.36
CA CYS A 278 -18.36 -19.54 13.05
C CYS A 278 -16.86 -19.89 12.86
N LEU A 279 -16.09 -19.03 12.23
CA LEU A 279 -14.65 -19.25 12.04
C LEU A 279 -13.92 -19.29 13.38
N TYR A 280 -14.15 -18.30 14.24
CA TYR A 280 -13.53 -18.19 15.56
C TYR A 280 -14.06 -19.24 16.57
N HIS A 281 -15.28 -19.71 16.41
CA HIS A 281 -15.79 -20.85 17.16
C HIS A 281 -15.03 -22.15 16.86
N ARG A 282 -14.70 -22.41 15.57
CA ARG A 282 -14.05 -23.65 15.12
C ARG A 282 -12.54 -23.67 15.29
N ALA A 283 -11.88 -22.52 15.11
CA ALA A 283 -10.42 -22.45 15.02
C ALA A 283 -9.81 -21.73 16.24
N TYR A 284 -9.11 -22.50 17.10
CA TYR A 284 -8.29 -21.94 18.18
C TYR A 284 -6.90 -21.58 17.67
N GLY A 285 -6.41 -20.36 17.99
CA GLY A 285 -5.11 -19.92 17.49
C GLY A 285 -5.09 -19.87 15.96
N LEU A 286 -6.05 -19.16 15.37
CA LEU A 286 -6.26 -19.15 13.92
C LEU A 286 -5.01 -18.72 13.16
N LEU A 287 -4.28 -17.70 13.65
CA LEU A 287 -3.02 -17.27 13.07
C LEU A 287 -2.02 -18.42 13.06
N SER A 288 -1.78 -19.05 14.20
CA SER A 288 -0.81 -20.16 14.32
C SER A 288 -1.14 -21.30 13.35
N GLN A 289 -2.42 -21.70 13.28
CA GLN A 289 -2.85 -22.72 12.34
C GLN A 289 -2.54 -22.36 10.89
N LEU A 290 -2.82 -21.11 10.48
CA LEU A 290 -2.56 -20.64 9.11
C LEU A 290 -1.06 -20.51 8.81
N MET A 291 -0.27 -20.11 9.81
CA MET A 291 1.20 -20.00 9.68
C MET A 291 1.90 -21.34 9.50
N GLU A 292 1.34 -22.41 10.00
CA GLU A 292 1.89 -23.77 9.86
C GLU A 292 1.59 -24.43 8.50
N LYS A 293 0.56 -23.94 7.78
CA LYS A 293 0.14 -24.57 6.52
C LYS A 293 1.04 -24.18 5.35
N ASN A 294 1.38 -25.19 4.54
CA ASN A 294 2.24 -25.06 3.40
C ASN A 294 1.52 -25.10 2.04
N SER A 295 0.20 -25.32 2.05
CA SER A 295 -0.59 -25.35 0.83
C SER A 295 -1.79 -24.42 0.89
N LEU A 296 -2.12 -23.79 -0.24
CA LEU A 296 -3.32 -22.95 -0.37
C LEU A 296 -4.61 -23.72 -0.14
N LYS A 297 -4.63 -25.02 -0.42
CA LYS A 297 -5.78 -25.88 -0.19
C LYS A 297 -6.11 -25.95 1.30
N GLU A 298 -5.13 -26.26 2.14
CA GLU A 298 -5.32 -26.34 3.60
C GLU A 298 -5.76 -24.99 4.18
N ILE A 299 -5.17 -23.88 3.71
CA ILE A 299 -5.54 -22.53 4.13
C ILE A 299 -6.98 -22.22 3.74
N ARG A 300 -7.40 -22.56 2.52
CA ARG A 300 -8.78 -22.39 2.06
C ARG A 300 -9.75 -23.22 2.91
N ASP A 301 -9.40 -24.45 3.26
CA ASP A 301 -10.24 -25.33 4.07
C ASP A 301 -10.44 -24.78 5.50
N ILE A 302 -9.41 -24.18 6.10
CA ILE A 302 -9.50 -23.47 7.39
C ILE A 302 -10.44 -22.26 7.26
N LEU A 303 -10.26 -21.42 6.25
CA LEU A 303 -11.03 -20.19 6.04
C LEU A 303 -12.45 -20.45 5.53
N ARG A 304 -12.71 -21.64 4.96
CA ARG A 304 -14.02 -22.03 4.45
C ARG A 304 -15.00 -22.17 5.61
N GLY A 305 -15.72 -21.10 5.86
CA GLY A 305 -16.71 -21.01 6.92
C GLY A 305 -18.12 -20.87 6.38
N GLY A 306 -19.08 -21.31 7.18
CA GLY A 306 -20.51 -21.05 7.00
C GLY A 306 -21.01 -20.10 8.07
N THR A 307 -22.28 -20.22 8.37
CA THR A 307 -23.00 -19.48 9.42
C THR A 307 -23.78 -20.47 10.29
N SER A 308 -24.29 -20.03 11.46
CA SER A 308 -25.25 -20.84 12.26
C SER A 308 -26.57 -21.03 11.50
N GLU A 309 -27.41 -21.96 12.00
CA GLU A 309 -28.68 -22.33 11.36
C GLU A 309 -29.61 -21.14 11.11
N TYR A 310 -29.70 -20.22 12.05
CA TYR A 310 -30.52 -19.01 11.91
C TYR A 310 -30.22 -18.27 10.59
N TRP A 311 -28.96 -18.10 10.24
CA TRP A 311 -28.55 -17.37 9.04
C TRP A 311 -28.78 -18.14 7.74
N LEU A 312 -29.15 -19.41 7.78
CA LEU A 312 -29.56 -20.12 6.55
C LEU A 312 -30.78 -19.47 5.91
N ASN A 313 -31.70 -18.96 6.73
CA ASN A 313 -32.98 -18.37 6.32
C ASN A 313 -33.02 -16.84 6.45
N HIS A 314 -31.94 -16.19 6.93
CA HIS A 314 -31.93 -14.75 7.21
C HIS A 314 -30.70 -14.08 6.62
N TYR A 315 -30.85 -12.84 6.16
CA TYR A 315 -29.74 -11.93 5.81
C TYR A 315 -29.58 -10.79 6.82
N VAL A 316 -30.66 -10.49 7.51
CA VAL A 316 -30.76 -9.54 8.63
C VAL A 316 -31.71 -10.15 9.65
N PHE A 317 -31.68 -9.69 10.88
CA PHE A 317 -32.62 -10.14 11.89
C PHE A 317 -34.06 -9.87 11.45
N GLY A 318 -34.98 -10.80 11.71
CA GLY A 318 -36.40 -10.71 11.38
C GLY A 318 -36.76 -10.85 9.89
N GLY A 319 -35.77 -10.77 8.99
CA GLY A 319 -35.97 -10.82 7.54
C GLY A 319 -35.78 -12.23 6.97
N SER A 320 -36.85 -13.02 6.79
CA SER A 320 -36.78 -14.39 6.26
C SER A 320 -36.48 -14.43 4.76
N CYS A 321 -35.78 -15.45 4.32
CA CYS A 321 -35.49 -15.74 2.92
C CYS A 321 -35.44 -17.25 2.67
N THR A 322 -35.37 -17.65 1.39
CA THR A 322 -35.18 -19.07 1.03
C THR A 322 -33.91 -19.62 1.68
N SER A 323 -34.04 -20.79 2.31
CA SER A 323 -32.94 -21.47 2.99
C SER A 323 -31.82 -21.84 2.02
N ARG A 324 -30.60 -21.40 2.35
CA ARG A 324 -29.39 -21.76 1.63
C ARG A 324 -28.14 -21.53 2.48
N PRO A 325 -27.10 -22.34 2.30
CA PRO A 325 -25.81 -22.09 2.93
C PRO A 325 -25.24 -20.72 2.53
N LYS A 326 -24.74 -19.99 3.53
CA LYS A 326 -24.09 -18.69 3.31
C LYS A 326 -22.60 -18.81 3.60
N THR A 327 -21.91 -19.47 2.67
CA THR A 327 -20.45 -19.69 2.75
C THR A 327 -19.69 -18.61 1.99
N LEU A 328 -18.42 -18.45 2.33
CA LEU A 328 -17.49 -17.65 1.53
C LEU A 328 -17.25 -18.31 0.16
N SER A 329 -17.29 -17.52 -0.92
CA SER A 329 -16.85 -18.01 -2.23
C SER A 329 -15.32 -18.19 -2.25
N ASP A 330 -14.82 -19.06 -3.11
CA ASP A 330 -13.37 -19.28 -3.26
C ASP A 330 -12.64 -17.97 -3.60
N SER A 331 -13.23 -17.10 -4.44
CA SER A 331 -12.66 -15.78 -4.74
C SER A 331 -12.61 -14.86 -3.52
N SER A 332 -13.59 -14.94 -2.61
CA SER A 332 -13.55 -14.19 -1.35
C SER A 332 -12.47 -14.73 -0.41
N ILE A 333 -12.32 -16.05 -0.34
CA ILE A 333 -11.27 -16.70 0.44
C ILE A 333 -9.90 -16.30 -0.10
N ASP A 334 -9.70 -16.34 -1.42
CA ASP A 334 -8.44 -15.94 -2.06
C ASP A 334 -8.10 -14.47 -1.74
N LEU A 335 -9.07 -13.56 -1.74
CA LEU A 335 -8.86 -12.17 -1.30
C LEU A 335 -8.44 -12.06 0.17
N LEU A 336 -9.01 -12.89 1.06
CA LEU A 336 -8.57 -12.93 2.45
C LEU A 336 -7.15 -13.49 2.57
N ILE A 337 -6.79 -14.49 1.78
CA ILE A 337 -5.42 -15.03 1.75
C ILE A 337 -4.44 -13.94 1.29
N ILE A 338 -4.70 -13.28 0.16
CA ILE A 338 -3.84 -12.22 -0.40
C ILE A 338 -3.65 -11.06 0.58
N ASN A 339 -4.73 -10.63 1.24
CA ASN A 339 -4.70 -9.39 2.02
C ASN A 339 -4.47 -9.62 3.52
N THR A 340 -4.57 -10.86 4.00
CA THR A 340 -4.35 -11.20 5.42
C THR A 340 -3.22 -12.21 5.57
N VAL A 341 -3.41 -13.45 5.12
CA VAL A 341 -2.47 -14.56 5.39
C VAL A 341 -1.09 -14.27 4.81
N VAL A 342 -1.01 -13.93 3.53
CA VAL A 342 0.25 -13.58 2.84
C VAL A 342 0.94 -12.40 3.52
N THR A 343 0.17 -11.38 3.91
CA THR A 343 0.72 -10.21 4.61
C THR A 343 1.33 -10.59 5.96
N PHE A 344 0.66 -11.47 6.72
CA PHE A 344 1.16 -11.93 8.02
C PHE A 344 2.35 -12.87 7.87
N LEU A 345 2.34 -13.78 6.89
CA LEU A 345 3.50 -14.64 6.58
C LEU A 345 4.75 -13.79 6.33
N TYR A 346 4.64 -12.79 5.47
CA TYR A 346 5.76 -11.92 5.12
C TYR A 346 6.23 -11.10 6.35
N ALA A 347 5.31 -10.42 7.02
CA ALA A 347 5.63 -9.57 8.17
C ALA A 347 6.22 -10.35 9.34
N TYR A 348 5.65 -11.53 9.64
CA TYR A 348 6.16 -12.40 10.70
C TYR A 348 7.52 -13.00 10.34
N GLY A 349 7.72 -13.35 9.05
CA GLY A 349 9.01 -13.78 8.51
C GLY A 349 10.10 -12.74 8.72
N ILE A 350 9.84 -11.48 8.37
CA ILE A 350 10.76 -10.37 8.60
C ILE A 350 11.02 -10.18 10.12
N HIS A 351 9.98 -10.18 10.95
CA HIS A 351 10.11 -9.97 12.40
C HIS A 351 10.92 -11.06 13.09
N GLN A 352 10.80 -12.31 12.63
CA GLN A 352 11.48 -13.48 13.21
C GLN A 352 12.80 -13.83 12.51
N GLY A 353 13.17 -13.13 11.43
CA GLY A 353 14.34 -13.47 10.61
C GLY A 353 14.18 -14.81 9.87
N LYS A 354 12.94 -15.24 9.57
CA LYS A 354 12.60 -16.49 8.89
C LYS A 354 12.33 -16.26 7.41
N GLU A 355 13.35 -16.35 6.58
CA GLU A 355 13.26 -16.14 5.13
C GLU A 355 12.29 -17.11 4.46
N GLU A 356 12.17 -18.33 4.96
CA GLU A 356 11.21 -19.34 4.47
C GLU A 356 9.75 -18.87 4.48
N LEU A 357 9.34 -18.05 5.47
CA LEU A 357 7.99 -17.49 5.54
C LEU A 357 7.79 -16.39 4.49
N CYS A 358 8.82 -15.58 4.26
CA CYS A 358 8.78 -14.56 3.23
C CYS A 358 8.69 -15.18 1.83
N LEU A 359 9.48 -16.24 1.58
CA LEU A 359 9.42 -17.00 0.32
C LEU A 359 8.04 -17.66 0.13
N ARG A 360 7.49 -18.28 1.17
CA ARG A 360 6.14 -18.87 1.11
C ARG A 360 5.06 -17.83 0.80
N ALA A 361 5.18 -16.62 1.36
CA ALA A 361 4.28 -15.52 1.05
C ALA A 361 4.30 -15.13 -0.43
N THR A 362 5.49 -15.04 -1.03
CA THR A 362 5.63 -14.76 -2.47
C THR A 362 5.11 -15.92 -3.34
N THR A 363 5.46 -17.17 -3.00
CA THR A 363 4.96 -18.36 -3.69
C THR A 363 3.44 -18.42 -3.70
N PHE A 364 2.77 -18.14 -2.58
CA PHE A 364 1.32 -18.11 -2.54
C PHE A 364 0.72 -17.02 -3.44
N LEU A 365 1.37 -15.86 -3.58
CA LEU A 365 0.90 -14.85 -4.54
C LEU A 365 1.06 -15.31 -6.00
N GLU A 366 2.06 -16.11 -6.32
CA GLU A 366 2.27 -16.66 -7.65
C GLU A 366 1.29 -17.78 -7.99
N GLU A 367 0.88 -18.60 -7.00
CA GLU A 367 -0.10 -19.67 -7.18
C GLU A 367 -1.56 -19.18 -7.21
N LEU A 368 -1.85 -18.03 -6.59
CA LEU A 368 -3.19 -17.45 -6.54
C LEU A 368 -3.54 -16.74 -7.84
N LYS A 369 -4.80 -16.89 -8.26
CA LYS A 369 -5.33 -16.15 -9.41
C LYS A 369 -5.29 -14.65 -9.17
N PRO A 370 -5.14 -13.84 -10.23
CA PRO A 370 -5.21 -12.39 -10.12
C PRO A 370 -6.54 -11.93 -9.52
N GLU A 371 -6.50 -10.82 -8.80
CA GLU A 371 -7.73 -10.17 -8.35
C GLU A 371 -8.55 -9.67 -9.55
N ASN A 372 -9.87 -9.80 -9.46
CA ASN A 372 -10.77 -9.27 -10.47
C ASN A 372 -11.42 -7.96 -9.99
N ASN A 373 -10.74 -6.85 -10.19
CA ASN A 373 -11.24 -5.52 -9.88
C ASN A 373 -11.06 -4.55 -11.05
N TYR A 374 -11.57 -3.32 -10.92
CA TYR A 374 -11.52 -2.34 -12.02
C TYR A 374 -10.08 -1.95 -12.38
N ILE A 375 -9.14 -1.92 -11.40
CA ILE A 375 -7.74 -1.57 -11.63
C ILE A 375 -7.10 -2.61 -12.55
N ILE A 376 -7.30 -3.89 -12.25
CA ILE A 376 -6.70 -4.98 -13.01
C ILE A 376 -7.28 -5.04 -14.43
N ARG A 377 -8.61 -4.88 -14.58
CA ARG A 377 -9.24 -4.82 -15.90
C ARG A 377 -8.69 -3.66 -16.73
N MET A 378 -8.54 -2.49 -16.15
CA MET A 378 -7.97 -1.31 -16.80
C MET A 378 -6.55 -1.58 -17.31
N TRP A 379 -5.67 -2.13 -16.47
CA TRP A 379 -4.29 -2.44 -16.87
C TRP A 379 -4.23 -3.53 -17.95
N SER A 380 -5.10 -4.54 -17.87
CA SER A 380 -5.22 -5.56 -18.92
C SER A 380 -5.68 -4.96 -20.25
N GLN A 381 -6.58 -3.99 -20.23
CA GLN A 381 -7.00 -3.25 -21.44
C GLN A 381 -5.86 -2.42 -22.03
N CYS A 382 -4.93 -1.95 -21.21
CA CYS A 382 -3.71 -1.27 -21.66
C CYS A 382 -2.63 -2.23 -22.21
N GLY A 383 -2.87 -3.55 -22.20
CA GLY A 383 -1.95 -4.55 -22.75
C GLY A 383 -1.02 -5.23 -21.75
N LEU A 384 -1.15 -4.94 -20.44
CA LEU A 384 -0.38 -5.68 -19.43
C LEU A 384 -0.99 -7.06 -19.18
N LYS A 385 -0.14 -8.08 -19.23
CA LYS A 385 -0.52 -9.45 -18.84
C LYS A 385 -0.52 -9.57 -17.33
N VAL A 386 -1.58 -10.13 -16.76
CA VAL A 386 -1.74 -10.34 -15.33
C VAL A 386 -2.00 -11.82 -15.11
N ASN A 387 -1.00 -12.56 -14.64
CA ASN A 387 -1.03 -14.02 -14.59
C ASN A 387 -1.41 -14.52 -13.19
N HIS A 388 -1.02 -13.81 -12.13
CA HIS A 388 -1.19 -14.25 -10.75
C HIS A 388 -1.45 -13.06 -9.80
N ALA A 389 -1.73 -13.37 -8.53
CA ALA A 389 -2.06 -12.35 -7.53
C ALA A 389 -0.90 -11.37 -7.26
N GLY A 390 0.35 -11.81 -7.39
CA GLY A 390 1.52 -10.94 -7.29
C GLY A 390 1.49 -9.81 -8.29
N ASP A 391 1.15 -10.11 -9.56
CA ASP A 391 0.98 -9.09 -10.61
C ASP A 391 -0.15 -8.11 -10.23
N SER A 392 -1.29 -8.62 -9.73
CA SER A 392 -2.40 -7.76 -9.35
C SER A 392 -2.06 -6.85 -8.18
N GLN A 393 -1.30 -7.32 -7.19
CA GLN A 393 -0.83 -6.49 -6.07
C GLN A 393 0.17 -5.42 -6.53
N ALA A 394 1.08 -5.74 -7.46
CA ALA A 394 1.99 -4.78 -8.07
C ALA A 394 1.25 -3.69 -8.85
N LEU A 395 0.23 -4.05 -9.63
CA LEU A 395 -0.58 -3.09 -10.40
C LEU A 395 -1.46 -2.21 -9.51
N ILE A 396 -1.95 -2.73 -8.39
CA ILE A 396 -2.64 -1.94 -7.36
C ILE A 396 -1.67 -0.92 -6.74
N GLN A 397 -0.43 -1.33 -6.46
CA GLN A 397 0.63 -0.45 -5.98
C GLN A 397 0.92 0.66 -6.98
N LEU A 398 1.14 0.29 -8.24
CA LEU A 398 1.38 1.24 -9.34
C LEU A 398 0.25 2.29 -9.43
N LYS A 399 -1.01 1.83 -9.39
CA LYS A 399 -2.17 2.74 -9.43
C LYS A 399 -2.15 3.71 -8.25
N LYS A 400 -2.14 3.18 -7.03
CA LYS A 400 -2.36 3.98 -5.81
C LYS A 400 -1.19 4.87 -5.44
N GLU A 401 0.04 4.38 -5.61
CA GLU A 401 1.23 5.08 -5.12
C GLU A 401 1.92 5.94 -6.19
N TYR A 402 1.68 5.64 -7.46
CA TYR A 402 2.31 6.37 -8.56
C TYR A 402 1.30 7.14 -9.41
N CYS A 403 0.30 6.45 -9.98
CA CYS A 403 -0.63 7.09 -10.91
C CYS A 403 -1.56 8.08 -10.21
N ASP A 404 -2.22 7.68 -9.11
CA ASP A 404 -3.14 8.55 -8.36
C ASP A 404 -2.41 9.74 -7.74
N LYS A 405 -1.12 9.58 -7.43
CA LYS A 405 -0.26 10.62 -6.86
C LYS A 405 0.53 11.38 -7.93
N LYS A 406 0.28 11.14 -9.22
CA LYS A 406 0.96 11.77 -10.37
C LYS A 406 2.50 11.68 -10.30
N LYS A 407 3.04 10.57 -9.78
CA LYS A 407 4.48 10.36 -9.61
C LYS A 407 5.13 9.77 -10.87
N CYS A 408 4.81 10.30 -12.06
CA CYS A 408 5.34 9.79 -13.34
C CYS A 408 6.86 9.88 -13.45
N LEU A 409 7.48 10.91 -12.85
CA LEU A 409 8.93 11.09 -12.80
C LEU A 409 9.67 10.00 -11.99
N TYR A 410 8.97 9.26 -11.13
CA TYR A 410 9.53 8.20 -10.30
C TYR A 410 9.13 6.80 -10.79
N CYS A 411 8.33 6.73 -11.86
CA CYS A 411 7.78 5.50 -12.41
C CYS A 411 8.65 5.00 -13.59
N ARG A 412 8.99 3.71 -13.63
CA ARG A 412 9.76 3.15 -14.76
C ARG A 412 9.01 3.23 -16.09
N ILE A 413 7.68 3.07 -16.09
CA ILE A 413 6.85 3.29 -17.28
C ILE A 413 6.87 4.77 -17.66
N GLY A 414 6.77 5.66 -16.67
CA GLY A 414 6.92 7.10 -16.89
C GLY A 414 8.29 7.47 -17.49
N TYR A 415 9.36 6.85 -17.00
CA TYR A 415 10.70 7.03 -17.58
C TYR A 415 10.76 6.63 -19.07
N GLU A 416 10.21 5.47 -19.42
CA GLU A 416 10.16 5.02 -20.81
C GLU A 416 9.31 5.95 -21.69
N TYR A 417 8.26 6.55 -21.12
CA TYR A 417 7.45 7.55 -21.82
C TYR A 417 8.23 8.85 -22.07
N LEU A 418 8.86 9.37 -21.02
CA LEU A 418 9.51 10.67 -21.07
C LEU A 418 10.72 10.71 -22.02
N LYS A 419 11.49 9.62 -22.11
CA LYS A 419 12.70 9.57 -22.97
C LYS A 419 12.40 9.43 -24.47
N ARG A 420 11.14 9.24 -24.89
CA ARG A 420 10.79 9.13 -26.31
C ARG A 420 11.10 10.44 -27.01
N LYS A 421 11.83 10.32 -28.13
CA LYS A 421 11.91 11.38 -29.12
C LYS A 421 10.74 11.14 -30.09
N GLN A 422 9.82 12.09 -30.18
CA GLN A 422 8.74 12.06 -31.14
C GLN A 422 9.28 12.16 -32.56
#